data_8ddfeb43a6289603eb79332ce2a71e0b
#
_entry.id   8ddfeb43a6289603eb79332ce2a71e0b
#
_cell.length_a   1.000
_cell.length_b   1.000
_cell.length_c   1.000
_cell.angle_alpha   90.00
_cell.angle_beta   90.00
_cell.angle_gamma   90.00
#
_symmetry.space_group_name_H-M   'P 1'
#
loop_
_entity.id
_entity.type
_entity.pdbx_description
1 polymer ?
#
loop_
_entity_poly.entity_id
_entity_poly.type
_entity_poly.pdbx_seq_one_letter_code
_entity_poly.pdbx_strand_id
1 'polypeptide(L)'
;MDRNLKTAKEALDNLIQISRVHLYKPIQIAEILYHHRVDGNINLEELENYRKVSKKWRDEITIPLLGRKCTSSAKFQDNLFENNAIPPKVLAILGQENIRTNGGVEAYIYKCFDNRHDQLSSALSYCLDANTQTFYVKEFIDSFWNESGLKRSLDKIYEIIVYALFSTLVKALNLKVEISVDEDFFDLLQEFEGFSAKVMCIDTKNSKHIQDAAVYRVGVTNAADRGLDMYSNWGPAIQIKHLSLDVELAENIVSSVSSDRIVIVCKDAEKDVIVSLLTQIGWKAHIQSVVTESDLIEWYEKALRGQYSELLGENLISTLIEEIALEFPSIDDTPQCLKDRHYDRISDDVWK
;
A
#
# COMPACT_ATOMS: atom_id res chain seq x y z
N MET A 1 31.77 -15.17 -13.34
CA MET A 1 31.41 -14.27 -12.21
C MET A 1 32.06 -14.81 -10.94
N ASP A 2 32.76 -13.96 -10.19
CA ASP A 2 33.36 -14.33 -8.90
C ASP A 2 32.23 -14.72 -7.92
N ARG A 3 32.52 -15.67 -7.01
CA ARG A 3 31.53 -16.19 -6.03
C ARG A 3 30.94 -15.08 -5.16
N ASN A 4 31.77 -14.12 -4.76
CA ASN A 4 31.32 -13.00 -3.92
C ASN A 4 30.36 -12.06 -4.69
N LEU A 5 30.69 -11.80 -5.96
CA LEU A 5 29.84 -10.97 -6.83
C LEU A 5 28.49 -11.65 -7.11
N LYS A 6 28.49 -12.98 -7.29
CA LYS A 6 27.24 -13.75 -7.44
C LYS A 6 26.33 -13.61 -6.21
N THR A 7 26.91 -13.76 -5.02
CA THR A 7 26.16 -13.60 -3.76
C THR A 7 25.62 -12.16 -3.59
N ALA A 8 26.42 -11.16 -3.97
CA ALA A 8 25.99 -9.76 -3.92
C ALA A 8 24.84 -9.46 -4.92
N LYS A 9 24.92 -10.06 -6.13
CA LYS A 9 23.83 -9.99 -7.10
C LYS A 9 22.56 -10.65 -6.58
N GLU A 10 22.63 -11.85 -6.03
CA GLU A 10 21.50 -12.57 -5.44
C GLU A 10 20.84 -11.74 -4.33
N ALA A 11 21.62 -11.05 -3.50
CA ALA A 11 21.10 -10.15 -2.47
C ALA A 11 20.34 -8.96 -3.07
N LEU A 12 20.86 -8.35 -4.14
CA LEU A 12 20.19 -7.26 -4.86
C LEU A 12 18.92 -7.74 -5.54
N ASP A 13 18.95 -8.88 -6.21
CA ASP A 13 17.78 -9.48 -6.87
C ASP A 13 16.66 -9.78 -5.86
N ASN A 14 17.02 -10.34 -4.70
CA ASN A 14 16.08 -10.56 -3.61
C ASN A 14 15.48 -9.24 -3.10
N LEU A 15 16.31 -8.20 -2.90
CA LEU A 15 15.82 -6.88 -2.49
C LEU A 15 14.82 -6.32 -3.51
N ILE A 16 15.13 -6.42 -4.80
CA ILE A 16 14.25 -6.01 -5.89
C ILE A 16 12.95 -6.82 -5.82
N GLN A 17 13.03 -8.15 -5.70
CA GLN A 17 11.86 -9.03 -5.68
C GLN A 17 10.91 -8.75 -4.53
N ILE A 18 11.42 -8.52 -3.32
CA ILE A 18 10.60 -8.24 -2.13
C ILE A 18 10.13 -6.78 -2.03
N SER A 19 10.64 -5.89 -2.87
CA SER A 19 10.24 -4.48 -2.88
C SER A 19 8.90 -4.28 -3.60
N ARG A 20 8.12 -3.30 -3.15
CA ARG A 20 6.91 -2.84 -3.86
C ARG A 20 7.29 -2.25 -5.21
N VAL A 21 6.30 -2.01 -6.08
CA VAL A 21 6.47 -1.53 -7.45
C VAL A 21 7.37 -0.30 -7.59
N HIS A 22 7.30 0.63 -6.66
CA HIS A 22 8.10 1.88 -6.69
C HIS A 22 9.59 1.71 -6.36
N LEU A 23 10.05 0.52 -6.01
CA LEU A 23 11.46 0.17 -5.78
C LEU A 23 12.27 1.17 -4.92
N TYR A 24 11.66 1.83 -3.93
CA TYR A 24 12.35 2.84 -3.10
C TYR A 24 13.67 2.37 -2.47
N LYS A 25 13.72 1.12 -1.99
CA LYS A 25 14.96 0.57 -1.41
C LYS A 25 16.02 0.29 -2.47
N PRO A 26 15.72 -0.38 -3.59
CA PRO A 26 16.66 -0.54 -4.69
C PRO A 26 17.15 0.79 -5.25
N ILE A 27 16.28 1.78 -5.46
CA ILE A 27 16.68 3.12 -5.92
C ILE A 27 17.62 3.78 -4.90
N GLN A 28 17.41 3.63 -3.60
CA GLN A 28 18.36 4.15 -2.60
C GLN A 28 19.74 3.50 -2.75
N ILE A 29 19.82 2.21 -3.06
CA ILE A 29 21.09 1.53 -3.37
C ILE A 29 21.70 2.10 -4.66
N ALA A 30 20.92 2.26 -5.73
CA ALA A 30 21.41 2.84 -6.97
C ALA A 30 22.03 4.24 -6.77
N GLU A 31 21.37 5.08 -5.97
CA GLU A 31 21.88 6.43 -5.68
C GLU A 31 23.16 6.43 -4.83
N ILE A 32 23.29 5.50 -3.88
CA ILE A 32 24.56 5.33 -3.15
C ILE A 32 25.70 4.93 -4.12
N LEU A 33 25.42 3.99 -5.01
CA LEU A 33 26.40 3.51 -6.01
C LEU A 33 26.77 4.60 -7.00
N TYR A 34 25.81 5.41 -7.44
CA TYR A 34 26.04 6.57 -8.31
C TYR A 34 26.98 7.58 -7.65
N HIS A 35 26.68 8.03 -6.45
CA HIS A 35 27.50 9.00 -5.72
C HIS A 35 28.88 8.41 -5.37
N HIS A 36 28.97 7.13 -5.03
CA HIS A 36 30.25 6.47 -4.83
C HIS A 36 31.12 6.49 -6.11
N ARG A 37 30.53 6.24 -7.28
CA ARG A 37 31.23 6.23 -8.56
C ARG A 37 31.62 7.64 -9.02
N VAL A 38 30.75 8.63 -8.84
CA VAL A 38 30.94 9.99 -9.37
C VAL A 38 31.75 10.85 -8.42
N ASP A 39 31.45 10.84 -7.13
CA ASP A 39 32.08 11.72 -6.14
C ASP A 39 33.38 11.14 -5.60
N GLY A 40 33.55 9.81 -5.61
CA GLY A 40 34.78 9.08 -5.24
C GLY A 40 35.17 9.15 -3.77
N ASN A 41 34.37 9.75 -2.90
CA ASN A 41 34.71 10.02 -1.50
C ASN A 41 33.87 9.22 -0.48
N ILE A 42 33.05 8.28 -0.94
CA ILE A 42 32.16 7.49 -0.09
C ILE A 42 32.81 6.13 0.18
N ASN A 43 33.06 5.82 1.46
CA ASN A 43 33.45 4.48 1.87
C ASN A 43 32.20 3.62 2.08
N LEU A 44 31.98 2.64 1.19
CA LEU A 44 30.79 1.76 1.23
C LEU A 44 30.86 0.73 2.36
N GLU A 45 32.00 0.47 2.97
CA GLU A 45 32.15 -0.41 4.12
C GLU A 45 31.73 0.27 5.43
N GLU A 46 31.63 1.60 5.44
CA GLU A 46 31.26 2.40 6.61
C GLU A 46 29.85 2.96 6.46
N LEU A 47 28.87 2.34 7.09
CA LEU A 47 27.45 2.67 6.99
C LEU A 47 27.14 4.17 7.24
N GLU A 48 27.83 4.80 8.19
CA GLU A 48 27.58 6.20 8.56
C GLU A 48 27.91 7.19 7.43
N ASN A 49 28.77 6.82 6.48
CA ASN A 49 29.12 7.65 5.33
C ASN A 49 27.92 7.92 4.39
N TYR A 50 26.94 7.03 4.34
CA TYR A 50 25.81 7.13 3.40
C TYR A 50 24.43 6.94 4.01
N ARG A 51 24.29 6.34 5.21
CA ARG A 51 23.00 6.02 5.84
C ARG A 51 22.02 7.20 5.88
N LYS A 52 22.49 8.37 6.27
CA LYS A 52 21.64 9.58 6.41
C LYS A 52 21.41 10.27 5.07
N VAL A 53 22.48 10.48 4.32
CA VAL A 53 22.45 11.28 3.09
C VAL A 53 21.76 10.54 1.95
N SER A 54 21.87 9.23 1.86
CA SER A 54 21.26 8.42 0.80
C SER A 54 19.73 8.53 0.73
N LYS A 55 19.08 8.89 1.85
CA LYS A 55 17.64 9.21 1.85
C LYS A 55 17.34 10.44 0.99
N LYS A 56 18.18 11.46 1.09
CA LYS A 56 18.05 12.69 0.30
C LYS A 56 18.28 12.39 -1.18
N TRP A 57 19.35 11.69 -1.52
CA TRP A 57 19.65 11.29 -2.89
C TRP A 57 18.52 10.49 -3.52
N ARG A 58 17.98 9.50 -2.80
CA ARG A 58 16.80 8.76 -3.25
C ARG A 58 15.60 9.69 -3.50
N ASP A 59 15.31 10.60 -2.55
CA ASP A 59 14.14 11.48 -2.66
C ASP A 59 14.28 12.49 -3.80
N GLU A 60 15.49 12.92 -4.13
CA GLU A 60 15.79 13.77 -5.29
C GLU A 60 15.41 13.11 -6.63
N ILE A 61 15.43 11.78 -6.67
CA ILE A 61 15.00 11.01 -7.83
C ILE A 61 13.52 10.62 -7.73
N THR A 62 13.09 10.12 -6.58
CA THR A 62 11.73 9.57 -6.46
C THR A 62 10.63 10.62 -6.39
N ILE A 63 10.92 11.86 -5.97
CA ILE A 63 9.93 12.94 -6.00
C ILE A 63 9.57 13.33 -7.44
N PRO A 64 10.53 13.61 -8.34
CA PRO A 64 10.18 13.88 -9.74
C PRO A 64 9.55 12.68 -10.45
N LEU A 65 9.96 11.44 -10.11
CA LEU A 65 9.42 10.23 -10.73
C LEU A 65 7.99 9.89 -10.28
N LEU A 66 7.70 10.03 -8.98
CA LEU A 66 6.52 9.45 -8.34
C LEU A 66 5.63 10.51 -7.66
N GLY A 67 6.00 11.79 -7.74
CA GLY A 67 5.26 12.89 -7.12
C GLY A 67 5.28 12.91 -5.59
N ARG A 68 5.99 11.97 -4.93
CA ARG A 68 5.94 11.82 -3.47
C ARG A 68 7.23 11.31 -2.84
N LYS A 69 7.39 11.59 -1.54
CA LYS A 69 8.51 11.08 -0.73
C LYS A 69 8.20 9.69 -0.17
N CYS A 70 9.22 8.84 -0.09
CA CYS A 70 9.15 7.62 0.70
C CYS A 70 9.34 7.92 2.19
N THR A 71 8.56 7.26 3.05
CA THR A 71 8.84 7.25 4.50
C THR A 71 10.17 6.58 4.77
N SER A 72 10.98 7.19 5.63
CA SER A 72 12.34 6.74 5.95
C SER A 72 12.55 6.61 7.46
N SER A 73 11.75 5.74 8.10
CA SER A 73 11.92 5.42 9.52
C SER A 73 13.29 4.76 9.78
N ALA A 74 13.76 4.80 11.03
CA ALA A 74 14.97 4.07 11.42
C ALA A 74 14.85 2.58 11.04
N LYS A 75 13.73 1.96 11.36
CA LYS A 75 13.42 0.56 11.00
C LYS A 75 13.52 0.29 9.48
N PHE A 76 13.14 1.24 8.63
CA PHE A 76 13.28 1.11 7.17
C PHE A 76 14.76 1.04 6.78
N GLN A 77 15.62 1.87 7.39
CA GLN A 77 17.06 1.89 7.12
C GLN A 77 17.75 0.65 7.68
N ASP A 78 17.38 0.22 8.89
CA ASP A 78 17.90 -0.99 9.51
C ASP A 78 17.55 -2.23 8.65
N ASN A 79 16.30 -2.32 8.18
CA ASN A 79 15.90 -3.39 7.27
C ASN A 79 16.66 -3.39 5.93
N LEU A 80 17.13 -2.23 5.48
CA LEU A 80 17.90 -2.14 4.23
C LEU A 80 19.36 -2.56 4.43
N PHE A 81 20.02 -2.09 5.51
CA PHE A 81 21.46 -2.21 5.68
C PHE A 81 21.88 -3.25 6.72
N GLU A 82 21.09 -3.48 7.76
CA GLU A 82 21.47 -4.30 8.92
C GLU A 82 20.79 -5.67 8.92
N ASN A 83 19.55 -5.79 8.50
CA ASN A 83 18.78 -7.04 8.49
C ASN A 83 18.97 -7.85 7.19
N ASN A 84 20.23 -7.99 6.75
CA ASN A 84 20.66 -8.88 5.66
C ASN A 84 20.12 -8.57 4.25
N ALA A 85 19.54 -7.40 3.98
CA ALA A 85 19.18 -7.04 2.61
C ALA A 85 20.46 -6.70 1.82
N ILE A 86 21.06 -5.51 2.09
CA ILE A 86 22.33 -5.08 1.47
C ILE A 86 23.26 -4.54 2.55
N PRO A 87 23.95 -5.39 3.32
CA PRO A 87 24.92 -4.93 4.32
C PRO A 87 26.13 -4.27 3.66
N PRO A 88 26.90 -3.43 4.42
CA PRO A 88 28.05 -2.67 3.87
C PRO A 88 29.01 -3.49 3.03
N LYS A 89 29.35 -4.70 3.46
CA LYS A 89 30.25 -5.60 2.69
C LYS A 89 29.67 -5.99 1.32
N VAL A 90 28.37 -6.25 1.25
CA VAL A 90 27.69 -6.56 -0.03
C VAL A 90 27.64 -5.32 -0.89
N LEU A 91 27.34 -4.16 -0.30
CA LEU A 91 27.31 -2.88 -1.01
C LEU A 91 28.68 -2.52 -1.59
N ALA A 92 29.78 -2.77 -0.86
CA ALA A 92 31.13 -2.54 -1.36
C ALA A 92 31.46 -3.41 -2.60
N ILE A 93 31.04 -4.67 -2.62
CA ILE A 93 31.20 -5.56 -3.79
C ILE A 93 30.41 -5.02 -4.98
N LEU A 94 29.14 -4.63 -4.76
CA LEU A 94 28.31 -4.00 -5.80
C LEU A 94 28.94 -2.69 -6.30
N GLY A 95 29.55 -1.90 -5.40
CA GLY A 95 30.23 -0.65 -5.75
C GLY A 95 31.45 -0.86 -6.64
N GLN A 96 32.27 -1.84 -6.36
CA GLN A 96 33.44 -2.21 -7.21
C GLN A 96 32.96 -2.62 -8.61
N GLU A 97 31.93 -3.46 -8.69
CA GLU A 97 31.36 -3.88 -9.96
C GLU A 97 30.71 -2.71 -10.70
N ASN A 98 30.05 -1.82 -10.00
CA ASN A 98 29.45 -0.63 -10.57
C ASN A 98 30.48 0.33 -11.20
N ILE A 99 31.64 0.52 -10.56
CA ILE A 99 32.78 1.27 -11.14
C ILE A 99 33.32 0.53 -12.37
N ARG A 100 33.58 -0.77 -12.26
CA ARG A 100 34.10 -1.59 -13.35
C ARG A 100 33.22 -1.52 -14.61
N THR A 101 31.94 -1.46 -14.44
CA THR A 101 30.93 -1.46 -15.51
C THR A 101 30.40 -0.06 -15.86
N ASN A 102 31.06 0.97 -15.31
CA ASN A 102 30.66 2.38 -15.50
C ASN A 102 29.16 2.64 -15.26
N GLY A 103 28.63 2.15 -14.12
CA GLY A 103 27.23 2.36 -13.73
C GLY A 103 26.30 1.19 -14.07
N GLY A 104 26.84 0.00 -14.36
CA GLY A 104 26.03 -1.15 -14.75
C GLY A 104 25.07 -1.65 -13.69
N VAL A 105 25.43 -1.56 -12.39
CA VAL A 105 24.53 -1.93 -11.29
C VAL A 105 23.40 -0.92 -11.13
N GLU A 106 23.70 0.37 -11.25
CA GLU A 106 22.71 1.44 -11.27
C GLU A 106 21.70 1.22 -12.39
N ALA A 107 22.20 1.05 -13.62
CA ALA A 107 21.40 0.80 -14.81
C ALA A 107 20.49 -0.43 -14.66
N TYR A 108 21.00 -1.51 -14.07
CA TYR A 108 20.22 -2.71 -13.80
C TYR A 108 19.01 -2.42 -12.89
N ILE A 109 19.23 -1.66 -11.81
CA ILE A 109 18.15 -1.30 -10.89
C ILE A 109 17.09 -0.46 -11.59
N TYR A 110 17.49 0.56 -12.37
CA TYR A 110 16.54 1.42 -13.09
C TYR A 110 15.79 0.67 -14.20
N LYS A 111 16.44 -0.24 -14.92
CA LYS A 111 15.75 -1.13 -15.88
C LYS A 111 14.72 -2.04 -15.20
N CYS A 112 15.03 -2.55 -13.99
CA CYS A 112 14.05 -3.29 -13.21
C CYS A 112 12.88 -2.41 -12.77
N PHE A 113 13.13 -1.13 -12.50
CA PHE A 113 12.10 -0.16 -12.19
C PHE A 113 11.19 0.09 -13.41
N ASP A 114 11.77 0.39 -14.56
CA ASP A 114 11.04 0.63 -15.81
C ASP A 114 10.18 -0.58 -16.18
N ASN A 115 10.76 -1.79 -16.17
CA ASN A 115 10.02 -3.03 -16.43
C ASN A 115 8.82 -3.24 -15.49
N ARG A 116 8.96 -2.90 -14.21
CA ARG A 116 7.84 -2.99 -13.27
C ARG A 116 6.77 -1.94 -13.51
N HIS A 117 7.17 -0.75 -13.92
CA HIS A 117 6.22 0.30 -14.29
C HIS A 117 5.47 -0.02 -15.56
N ASP A 118 6.12 -0.64 -16.55
CA ASP A 118 5.46 -1.15 -17.76
C ASP A 118 4.43 -2.24 -17.41
N GLN A 119 4.80 -3.20 -16.56
CA GLN A 119 3.87 -4.21 -16.05
C GLN A 119 2.69 -3.58 -15.30
N LEU A 120 2.96 -2.61 -14.43
CA LEU A 120 1.94 -1.87 -13.70
C LEU A 120 1.00 -1.13 -14.65
N SER A 121 1.53 -0.36 -15.60
CA SER A 121 0.76 0.39 -16.58
C SER A 121 -0.12 -0.53 -17.43
N SER A 122 0.39 -1.69 -17.83
CA SER A 122 -0.37 -2.70 -18.53
C SER A 122 -1.52 -3.27 -17.69
N ALA A 123 -1.28 -3.56 -16.41
CA ALA A 123 -2.34 -4.03 -15.51
C ALA A 123 -3.37 -2.95 -15.19
N LEU A 124 -2.95 -1.68 -15.08
CA LEU A 124 -3.85 -0.56 -14.81
C LEU A 124 -4.66 -0.15 -16.02
N SER A 125 -4.15 -0.29 -17.26
CA SER A 125 -4.89 0.03 -18.48
C SER A 125 -6.18 -0.77 -18.57
N TYR A 126 -6.20 -2.03 -18.09
CA TYR A 126 -7.43 -2.83 -17.98
C TYR A 126 -8.52 -2.09 -17.19
N CYS A 127 -8.16 -1.40 -16.10
CA CYS A 127 -9.14 -0.65 -15.28
C CYS A 127 -9.49 0.70 -15.92
N LEU A 128 -8.49 1.42 -16.48
CA LEU A 128 -8.69 2.74 -17.07
C LEU A 128 -9.55 2.70 -18.33
N ASP A 129 -9.44 1.64 -19.12
CA ASP A 129 -10.19 1.44 -20.36
C ASP A 129 -11.55 0.74 -20.14
N ALA A 130 -11.83 0.30 -18.90
CA ALA A 130 -13.02 -0.44 -18.58
C ALA A 130 -14.25 0.47 -18.37
N ASN A 131 -15.41 -0.14 -18.60
CA ASN A 131 -16.71 0.42 -18.25
C ASN A 131 -17.52 -0.61 -17.43
N THR A 132 -18.74 -0.27 -17.06
CA THR A 132 -19.59 -1.12 -16.22
C THR A 132 -19.85 -2.51 -16.83
N GLN A 133 -19.75 -2.66 -18.16
CA GLN A 133 -19.97 -3.92 -18.86
C GLN A 133 -18.70 -4.75 -19.06
N THR A 134 -17.53 -4.11 -19.10
CA THR A 134 -16.25 -4.75 -19.42
C THR A 134 -15.34 -4.97 -18.22
N PHE A 135 -15.60 -4.31 -17.09
CA PHE A 135 -14.79 -4.50 -15.89
C PHE A 135 -15.22 -5.74 -15.09
N TYR A 136 -14.27 -6.63 -14.84
CA TYR A 136 -14.42 -7.79 -13.96
C TYR A 136 -13.35 -7.71 -12.86
N VAL A 137 -13.79 -7.54 -11.61
CA VAL A 137 -12.87 -7.37 -10.47
C VAL A 137 -11.92 -8.56 -10.31
N LYS A 138 -12.37 -9.77 -10.62
CA LYS A 138 -11.54 -10.99 -10.57
C LYS A 138 -10.39 -10.93 -11.58
N GLU A 139 -10.65 -10.52 -12.82
CA GLU A 139 -9.62 -10.38 -13.86
C GLU A 139 -8.60 -9.30 -13.47
N PHE A 140 -9.07 -8.21 -12.87
CA PHE A 140 -8.21 -7.15 -12.37
C PHE A 140 -7.29 -7.65 -11.24
N ILE A 141 -7.79 -8.39 -10.26
CA ILE A 141 -7.00 -9.03 -9.20
C ILE A 141 -5.98 -10.00 -9.81
N ASP A 142 -6.42 -10.85 -10.73
CA ASP A 142 -5.58 -11.86 -11.36
C ASP A 142 -4.44 -11.27 -12.20
N SER A 143 -4.63 -10.09 -12.80
CA SER A 143 -3.57 -9.39 -13.51
C SER A 143 -2.38 -9.05 -12.61
N PHE A 144 -2.64 -8.66 -11.36
CA PHE A 144 -1.59 -8.43 -10.35
C PHE A 144 -1.02 -9.72 -9.77
N TRP A 145 -1.86 -10.73 -9.60
CA TRP A 145 -1.42 -12.02 -9.07
C TRP A 145 -0.47 -12.75 -10.00
N ASN A 146 -0.74 -12.72 -11.30
CA ASN A 146 0.02 -13.43 -12.31
C ASN A 146 1.36 -12.77 -12.65
N GLU A 147 1.47 -11.45 -12.43
CA GLU A 147 2.70 -10.70 -12.68
C GLU A 147 3.63 -10.71 -11.45
N SER A 148 4.79 -11.36 -11.59
CA SER A 148 5.73 -11.54 -10.47
C SER A 148 6.21 -10.20 -9.87
N GLY A 149 6.37 -9.17 -10.70
CA GLY A 149 6.76 -7.82 -10.29
C GLY A 149 5.68 -7.06 -9.51
N LEU A 150 4.41 -7.45 -9.66
CA LEU A 150 3.26 -6.75 -9.07
C LEU A 150 2.70 -7.41 -7.81
N LYS A 151 3.05 -8.66 -7.51
CA LYS A 151 2.51 -9.41 -6.35
C LYS A 151 2.59 -8.66 -5.03
N ARG A 152 3.64 -7.87 -4.80
CA ARG A 152 3.80 -7.05 -3.59
C ARG A 152 2.91 -5.80 -3.54
N SER A 153 2.27 -5.47 -4.65
CA SER A 153 1.28 -4.39 -4.72
C SER A 153 -0.15 -4.89 -4.55
N LEU A 154 -0.34 -6.21 -4.50
CA LEU A 154 -1.65 -6.85 -4.39
C LEU A 154 -2.40 -6.42 -3.12
N ASP A 155 -1.69 -6.25 -1.99
CA ASP A 155 -2.28 -5.69 -0.76
C ASP A 155 -3.00 -4.36 -1.05
N LYS A 156 -2.32 -3.46 -1.77
CA LYS A 156 -2.88 -2.13 -2.08
C LYS A 156 -4.02 -2.18 -3.08
N ILE A 157 -3.97 -3.10 -4.02
CA ILE A 157 -5.08 -3.33 -4.96
C ILE A 157 -6.31 -3.84 -4.23
N TYR A 158 -6.16 -4.78 -3.29
CA TYR A 158 -7.28 -5.22 -2.46
C TYR A 158 -7.86 -4.09 -1.62
N GLU A 159 -7.02 -3.26 -0.97
CA GLU A 159 -7.48 -2.09 -0.23
C GLU A 159 -8.30 -1.13 -1.12
N ILE A 160 -7.83 -0.86 -2.35
CA ILE A 160 -8.51 0.02 -3.31
C ILE A 160 -9.84 -0.57 -3.75
N ILE A 161 -9.87 -1.85 -4.11
CA ILE A 161 -11.07 -2.57 -4.53
C ILE A 161 -12.15 -2.52 -3.42
N VAL A 162 -11.76 -2.84 -2.19
CA VAL A 162 -12.69 -2.84 -1.05
C VAL A 162 -13.18 -1.43 -0.75
N TYR A 163 -12.28 -0.45 -0.75
CA TYR A 163 -12.64 0.95 -0.49
C TYR A 163 -13.60 1.50 -1.55
N ALA A 164 -13.31 1.29 -2.83
CA ALA A 164 -14.16 1.76 -3.92
C ALA A 164 -15.58 1.21 -3.80
N LEU A 165 -15.72 -0.09 -3.55
CA LEU A 165 -17.01 -0.73 -3.38
C LEU A 165 -17.75 -0.21 -2.13
N PHE A 166 -17.10 -0.24 -0.97
CA PHE A 166 -17.73 0.12 0.30
C PHE A 166 -18.10 1.60 0.33
N SER A 167 -17.21 2.48 -0.13
CA SER A 167 -17.48 3.92 -0.22
C SER A 167 -18.65 4.22 -1.16
N THR A 168 -18.71 3.58 -2.32
CA THR A 168 -19.80 3.75 -3.29
C THR A 168 -21.14 3.29 -2.72
N LEU A 169 -21.19 2.10 -2.10
CA LEU A 169 -22.41 1.58 -1.50
C LEU A 169 -22.90 2.42 -0.32
N VAL A 170 -22.01 2.82 0.59
CA VAL A 170 -22.36 3.64 1.75
C VAL A 170 -22.92 4.99 1.31
N LYS A 171 -22.31 5.64 0.31
CA LYS A 171 -22.80 6.90 -0.27
C LYS A 171 -24.17 6.72 -0.95
N ALA A 172 -24.31 5.68 -1.77
CA ALA A 172 -25.56 5.43 -2.49
C ALA A 172 -26.75 5.09 -1.58
N LEU A 173 -26.48 4.39 -0.47
CA LEU A 173 -27.48 4.11 0.56
C LEU A 173 -27.86 5.37 1.37
N ASN A 174 -27.14 6.48 1.21
CA ASN A 174 -27.34 7.74 1.94
C ASN A 174 -27.44 7.52 3.45
N LEU A 175 -26.59 6.67 3.99
CA LEU A 175 -26.60 6.31 5.40
C LEU A 175 -26.22 7.50 6.28
N LYS A 176 -26.86 7.61 7.46
CA LYS A 176 -26.58 8.64 8.45
C LYS A 176 -26.08 8.02 9.75
N VAL A 177 -25.17 8.73 10.41
CA VAL A 177 -24.71 8.44 11.76
C VAL A 177 -25.31 9.51 12.67
N GLU A 178 -26.06 9.10 13.68
CA GLU A 178 -26.62 9.99 14.68
C GLU A 178 -25.90 9.77 16.01
N ILE A 179 -25.48 10.87 16.63
CA ILE A 179 -25.00 10.94 18.01
C ILE A 179 -26.02 11.75 18.77
N SER A 180 -26.56 11.22 19.87
CA SER A 180 -27.55 11.90 20.69
C SER A 180 -27.28 11.68 22.18
N VAL A 181 -27.65 12.64 23.00
CA VAL A 181 -27.61 12.54 24.47
C VAL A 181 -29.00 12.17 24.96
N ASP A 182 -29.03 11.23 25.92
CA ASP A 182 -30.25 10.91 26.64
C ASP A 182 -30.71 12.10 27.52
N GLU A 183 -32.00 12.38 27.57
CA GLU A 183 -32.59 13.51 28.32
C GLU A 183 -32.21 13.47 29.80
N ASP A 184 -32.08 12.30 30.39
CA ASP A 184 -31.69 12.12 31.81
C ASP A 184 -30.26 12.66 32.13
N PHE A 185 -29.42 12.91 31.10
CA PHE A 185 -28.06 13.41 31.26
C PHE A 185 -27.88 14.86 30.79
N PHE A 186 -28.94 15.62 30.63
CA PHE A 186 -28.87 17.01 30.14
C PHE A 186 -28.13 17.95 31.08
N ASP A 187 -28.24 17.78 32.42
CA ASP A 187 -27.50 18.57 33.38
C ASP A 187 -25.98 18.33 33.27
N LEU A 188 -25.56 17.08 33.05
CA LEU A 188 -24.19 16.72 32.80
C LEU A 188 -23.69 17.31 31.47
N LEU A 189 -24.52 17.29 30.42
CA LEU A 189 -24.20 17.92 29.14
C LEU A 189 -23.94 19.42 29.33
N GLN A 190 -24.75 20.10 30.13
CA GLN A 190 -24.61 21.53 30.41
C GLN A 190 -23.32 21.84 31.16
N GLU A 191 -22.94 21.04 32.15
CA GLU A 191 -21.68 21.21 32.89
C GLU A 191 -20.45 21.04 31.99
N PHE A 192 -20.53 20.10 31.05
CA PHE A 192 -19.43 19.78 30.11
C PHE A 192 -19.68 20.28 28.67
N GLU A 193 -20.50 21.32 28.48
CA GLU A 193 -20.90 21.82 27.15
C GLU A 193 -19.70 22.19 26.29
N GLY A 194 -18.65 22.76 26.88
CA GLY A 194 -17.42 23.10 26.16
C GLY A 194 -16.67 21.88 25.60
N PHE A 195 -16.76 20.73 26.25
CA PHE A 195 -16.22 19.45 25.77
C PHE A 195 -17.12 18.86 24.68
N SER A 196 -18.41 18.73 24.97
CA SER A 196 -19.35 18.07 24.06
C SER A 196 -19.52 18.82 22.75
N ALA A 197 -19.54 20.14 22.76
CA ALA A 197 -19.60 20.95 21.56
C ALA A 197 -18.34 20.82 20.68
N LYS A 198 -17.14 20.76 21.30
CA LYS A 198 -15.86 20.68 20.56
C LYS A 198 -15.52 19.28 20.08
N VAL A 199 -15.94 18.23 20.81
CA VAL A 199 -15.53 16.85 20.54
C VAL A 199 -16.62 16.05 19.85
N MET A 200 -17.89 16.28 20.23
CA MET A 200 -19.05 15.50 19.76
C MET A 200 -20.00 16.30 18.85
N CYS A 201 -19.76 17.61 18.68
CA CYS A 201 -20.64 18.52 17.93
C CYS A 201 -22.07 18.59 18.48
N ILE A 202 -22.26 18.40 19.80
CA ILE A 202 -23.53 18.51 20.51
C ILE A 202 -23.42 19.51 21.65
N ASP A 203 -24.49 20.26 21.88
CA ASP A 203 -24.61 21.24 22.95
C ASP A 203 -26.04 21.24 23.57
N THR A 204 -26.29 22.09 24.53
CA THR A 204 -27.61 22.19 25.19
C THR A 204 -28.75 22.64 24.28
N LYS A 205 -28.42 23.28 23.14
CA LYS A 205 -29.39 23.70 22.12
C LYS A 205 -29.60 22.65 21.05
N ASN A 206 -28.54 21.87 20.77
CA ASN A 206 -28.50 20.83 19.74
C ASN A 206 -28.02 19.53 20.39
N SER A 207 -28.92 18.81 21.06
CA SER A 207 -28.59 17.54 21.73
C SER A 207 -28.39 16.35 20.78
N LYS A 208 -28.45 16.60 19.47
CA LYS A 208 -28.23 15.62 18.41
C LYS A 208 -27.30 16.16 17.35
N HIS A 209 -26.39 15.31 16.90
CA HIS A 209 -25.53 15.56 15.72
C HIS A 209 -25.75 14.45 14.70
N ILE A 210 -26.08 14.83 13.46
CA ILE A 210 -26.31 13.89 12.36
C ILE A 210 -25.28 14.20 11.28
N GLN A 211 -24.56 13.20 10.84
CA GLN A 211 -23.58 13.29 9.76
C GLN A 211 -23.72 12.13 8.77
N ASP A 212 -23.19 12.31 7.57
CA ASP A 212 -23.15 11.24 6.59
C ASP A 212 -22.23 10.11 7.06
N ALA A 213 -22.67 8.86 6.86
CA ALA A 213 -21.81 7.72 7.05
C ALA A 213 -20.72 7.69 5.98
N ALA A 214 -19.49 7.42 6.38
CA ALA A 214 -18.35 7.37 5.47
C ALA A 214 -17.35 6.29 5.89
N VAL A 215 -16.69 5.70 4.91
CA VAL A 215 -15.53 4.82 5.07
C VAL A 215 -14.30 5.59 4.68
N TYR A 216 -13.22 5.42 5.42
CA TYR A 216 -11.95 6.09 5.21
C TYR A 216 -10.83 5.07 5.06
N ARG A 217 -10.04 5.19 4.00
CA ARG A 217 -8.81 4.41 3.82
C ARG A 217 -7.67 5.08 4.59
N VAL A 218 -6.94 4.31 5.39
CA VAL A 218 -5.82 4.82 6.17
C VAL A 218 -4.60 4.88 5.27
N GLY A 219 -4.19 6.08 4.99
CA GLY A 219 -2.98 6.58 4.33
C GLY A 219 -2.14 5.71 3.41
N VAL A 220 -1.89 6.26 2.25
CA VAL A 220 -1.02 5.72 1.18
C VAL A 220 0.44 5.49 1.63
N THR A 221 0.90 6.10 2.73
CA THR A 221 2.34 6.22 3.02
C THR A 221 2.80 5.86 4.43
N ASN A 222 1.92 5.50 5.37
CA ASN A 222 2.32 5.39 6.78
C ASN A 222 2.57 3.95 7.25
N ALA A 223 3.83 3.64 7.55
CA ALA A 223 4.24 2.44 8.29
C ALA A 223 3.83 2.48 9.79
N ALA A 224 3.12 3.53 10.22
CA ALA A 224 2.74 3.77 11.61
C ALA A 224 1.27 3.41 11.92
N ASP A 225 0.53 2.86 10.96
CA ASP A 225 -0.94 2.71 10.99
C ASP A 225 -1.43 1.59 11.93
N ARG A 226 -0.54 1.01 12.75
CA ARG A 226 -0.86 -0.07 13.70
C ARG A 226 -1.70 -1.20 13.08
N GLY A 227 -1.50 -1.45 11.78
CA GLY A 227 -2.19 -2.52 11.05
C GLY A 227 -3.63 -2.19 10.64
N LEU A 228 -4.09 -0.96 10.73
CA LEU A 228 -5.43 -0.55 10.29
C LEU A 228 -5.41 -0.17 8.80
N ASP A 229 -6.21 -0.84 7.98
CA ASP A 229 -6.29 -0.55 6.54
C ASP A 229 -7.41 0.45 6.23
N MET A 230 -8.58 0.31 6.85
CA MET A 230 -9.71 1.23 6.73
C MET A 230 -10.51 1.31 8.03
N TYR A 231 -11.28 2.38 8.18
CA TYR A 231 -12.26 2.54 9.25
C TYR A 231 -13.51 3.26 8.77
N SER A 232 -14.60 3.12 9.53
CA SER A 232 -15.85 3.82 9.31
C SER A 232 -16.17 4.78 10.46
N ASN A 233 -16.85 5.89 10.18
CA ASN A 233 -17.27 6.83 11.23
C ASN A 233 -18.42 6.33 12.12
N TRP A 234 -18.94 5.12 11.86
CA TRP A 234 -19.93 4.45 12.71
C TRP A 234 -19.35 3.29 13.54
N GLY A 235 -18.02 3.13 13.55
CA GLY A 235 -17.31 2.27 14.50
C GLY A 235 -16.44 1.16 13.92
N PRO A 236 -16.84 0.30 12.97
CA PRO A 236 -16.02 -0.80 12.51
C PRO A 236 -14.68 -0.37 11.91
N ALA A 237 -13.62 -1.04 12.35
CA ALA A 237 -12.34 -1.10 11.66
C ALA A 237 -12.41 -2.19 10.58
N ILE A 238 -11.77 -1.98 9.44
CA ILE A 238 -11.75 -2.93 8.33
C ILE A 238 -10.30 -3.31 8.08
N GLN A 239 -10.01 -4.59 8.21
CA GLN A 239 -8.68 -5.16 8.01
C GLN A 239 -8.68 -6.02 6.75
N ILE A 240 -7.74 -5.75 5.84
CA ILE A 240 -7.72 -6.37 4.51
C ILE A 240 -6.46 -7.23 4.37
N LYS A 241 -6.64 -8.46 3.93
CA LYS A 241 -5.57 -9.41 3.63
C LYS A 241 -5.86 -10.13 2.32
N HIS A 242 -4.91 -10.10 1.40
CA HIS A 242 -5.01 -10.84 0.13
C HIS A 242 -4.71 -12.34 0.28
N LEU A 243 -4.68 -12.84 1.51
CA LEU A 243 -4.41 -14.22 1.89
C LEU A 243 -5.69 -14.91 2.35
N SER A 244 -5.67 -16.24 2.31
CA SER A 244 -6.71 -17.06 2.97
C SER A 244 -6.66 -16.86 4.47
N LEU A 245 -7.82 -16.77 5.10
CA LEU A 245 -7.93 -16.58 6.54
C LEU A 245 -7.80 -17.93 7.25
N ASP A 246 -6.79 -18.04 8.11
CA ASP A 246 -6.65 -19.10 9.09
C ASP A 246 -6.68 -18.55 10.52
N VAL A 247 -6.59 -19.41 11.51
CA VAL A 247 -6.67 -19.05 12.93
C VAL A 247 -5.51 -18.14 13.33
N GLU A 248 -4.29 -18.42 12.89
CA GLU A 248 -3.10 -17.66 13.23
C GLU A 248 -3.16 -16.23 12.67
N LEU A 249 -3.59 -16.10 11.41
CA LEU A 249 -3.77 -14.78 10.78
C LEU A 249 -4.85 -13.97 11.49
N ALA A 250 -5.94 -14.59 11.89
CA ALA A 250 -7.02 -13.92 12.60
C ALA A 250 -6.58 -13.47 14.01
N GLU A 251 -5.83 -14.30 14.76
CA GLU A 251 -5.23 -13.93 16.04
C GLU A 251 -4.29 -12.73 15.91
N ASN A 252 -3.46 -12.73 14.89
CA ASN A 252 -2.56 -11.61 14.59
C ASN A 252 -3.33 -10.31 14.29
N ILE A 253 -4.43 -10.39 13.55
CA ILE A 253 -5.28 -9.23 13.25
C ILE A 253 -5.89 -8.67 14.55
N VAL A 254 -6.55 -9.52 15.33
CA VAL A 254 -7.23 -9.11 16.59
C VAL A 254 -6.23 -8.50 17.58
N SER A 255 -5.02 -9.07 17.69
CA SER A 255 -4.00 -8.54 18.61
C SER A 255 -3.36 -7.24 18.13
N SER A 256 -3.36 -6.95 16.84
CA SER A 256 -2.73 -5.76 16.25
C SER A 256 -3.67 -4.57 16.11
N VAL A 257 -4.98 -4.81 15.98
CA VAL A 257 -5.99 -3.76 15.75
C VAL A 257 -6.73 -3.44 17.04
N SER A 258 -6.60 -2.22 17.52
CA SER A 258 -7.36 -1.73 18.68
C SER A 258 -8.70 -1.15 18.23
N SER A 259 -9.71 -2.00 18.12
CA SER A 259 -11.09 -1.60 17.78
C SER A 259 -12.09 -2.56 18.42
N ASP A 260 -13.26 -2.03 18.79
CA ASP A 260 -14.35 -2.83 19.36
C ASP A 260 -15.00 -3.75 18.32
N ARG A 261 -14.92 -3.38 17.05
CA ARG A 261 -15.53 -4.13 15.94
C ARG A 261 -14.60 -4.16 14.75
N ILE A 262 -14.30 -5.35 14.27
CA ILE A 262 -13.40 -5.57 13.13
C ILE A 262 -14.15 -6.33 12.04
N VAL A 263 -14.11 -5.81 10.81
CA VAL A 263 -14.49 -6.54 9.60
C VAL A 263 -13.21 -7.02 8.93
N ILE A 264 -13.06 -8.32 8.75
CA ILE A 264 -11.91 -8.91 8.05
C ILE A 264 -12.32 -9.12 6.59
N VAL A 265 -11.52 -8.59 5.67
CA VAL A 265 -11.65 -8.90 4.24
C VAL A 265 -10.46 -9.76 3.82
N CYS A 266 -10.72 -10.92 3.22
CA CYS A 266 -9.67 -11.89 2.87
C CYS A 266 -9.97 -12.56 1.53
N LYS A 267 -8.96 -13.28 0.99
CA LYS A 267 -9.11 -13.97 -0.28
C LYS A 267 -10.19 -15.04 -0.20
N ASP A 268 -10.03 -15.97 0.74
CA ASP A 268 -11.03 -16.96 1.09
C ASP A 268 -10.89 -17.35 2.57
N ALA A 269 -11.88 -18.07 3.09
CA ALA A 269 -11.84 -18.64 4.42
C ALA A 269 -12.75 -19.87 4.45
N GLU A 270 -12.30 -20.95 5.08
CA GLU A 270 -13.15 -22.10 5.31
C GLU A 270 -14.32 -21.72 6.22
N LYS A 271 -15.50 -22.20 5.89
CA LYS A 271 -16.72 -21.90 6.66
C LYS A 271 -16.57 -22.22 8.15
N ASP A 272 -15.90 -23.32 8.46
CA ASP A 272 -15.67 -23.75 9.85
C ASP A 272 -14.70 -22.81 10.57
N VAL A 273 -13.71 -22.25 9.89
CA VAL A 273 -12.82 -21.21 10.44
C VAL A 273 -13.62 -19.94 10.75
N ILE A 274 -14.46 -19.47 9.83
CA ILE A 274 -15.32 -18.31 10.05
C ILE A 274 -16.24 -18.55 11.27
N VAL A 275 -16.93 -19.69 11.34
CA VAL A 275 -17.82 -20.04 12.46
C VAL A 275 -17.04 -20.12 13.77
N SER A 276 -15.87 -20.75 13.77
CA SER A 276 -15.01 -20.82 14.95
C SER A 276 -14.59 -19.45 15.45
N LEU A 277 -14.13 -18.58 14.57
CA LEU A 277 -13.73 -17.21 14.90
C LEU A 277 -14.88 -16.38 15.47
N LEU A 278 -16.05 -16.45 14.86
CA LEU A 278 -17.24 -15.74 15.32
C LEU A 278 -17.86 -16.31 16.61
N THR A 279 -17.53 -17.55 16.97
CA THR A 279 -18.07 -18.21 18.18
C THR A 279 -17.12 -18.17 19.37
N GLN A 280 -15.83 -17.93 19.20
CA GLN A 280 -14.89 -17.81 20.31
C GLN A 280 -15.20 -16.58 21.18
N ILE A 281 -15.37 -16.80 22.50
CA ILE A 281 -15.87 -15.78 23.43
C ILE A 281 -14.97 -14.52 23.46
N GLY A 282 -13.65 -14.69 23.42
CA GLY A 282 -12.69 -13.60 23.43
C GLY A 282 -12.62 -12.79 22.12
N TRP A 283 -13.06 -13.37 21.01
CA TRP A 283 -12.98 -12.80 19.67
C TRP A 283 -14.32 -12.25 19.18
N LYS A 284 -15.44 -12.77 19.72
CA LYS A 284 -16.78 -12.27 19.41
C LYS A 284 -16.94 -10.76 19.62
N ALA A 285 -16.25 -10.22 20.60
CA ALA A 285 -16.28 -8.79 20.88
C ALA A 285 -15.53 -7.94 19.84
N HIS A 286 -14.65 -8.56 19.05
CA HIS A 286 -13.77 -7.84 18.12
C HIS A 286 -14.09 -8.12 16.64
N ILE A 287 -14.39 -9.39 16.26
CA ILE A 287 -14.71 -9.72 14.86
C ILE A 287 -16.21 -9.60 14.63
N GLN A 288 -16.62 -8.63 13.85
CA GLN A 288 -18.03 -8.43 13.46
C GLN A 288 -18.40 -9.34 12.29
N SER A 289 -17.56 -9.45 11.27
CA SER A 289 -17.82 -10.26 10.08
C SER A 289 -16.53 -10.54 9.30
N VAL A 290 -16.62 -11.54 8.44
CA VAL A 290 -15.59 -11.89 7.45
C VAL A 290 -16.20 -11.75 6.07
N VAL A 291 -15.52 -11.04 5.18
CA VAL A 291 -15.87 -10.82 3.78
C VAL A 291 -14.82 -11.51 2.93
N THR A 292 -15.23 -12.37 2.02
CA THR A 292 -14.34 -13.13 1.14
C THR A 292 -14.21 -12.47 -0.23
N GLU A 293 -13.22 -12.87 -1.02
CA GLU A 293 -13.09 -12.47 -2.44
C GLU A 293 -14.36 -12.81 -3.23
N SER A 294 -15.00 -13.95 -2.92
CA SER A 294 -16.26 -14.36 -3.56
C SER A 294 -17.39 -13.37 -3.26
N ASP A 295 -17.49 -12.86 -2.03
CA ASP A 295 -18.46 -11.83 -1.66
C ASP A 295 -18.17 -10.54 -2.43
N LEU A 296 -16.90 -10.14 -2.53
CA LEU A 296 -16.51 -8.94 -3.28
C LEU A 296 -16.86 -9.07 -4.77
N ILE A 297 -16.58 -10.21 -5.39
CA ILE A 297 -16.91 -10.49 -6.80
C ILE A 297 -18.43 -10.38 -6.99
N GLU A 298 -19.22 -11.03 -6.14
CA GLU A 298 -20.68 -10.98 -6.22
C GLU A 298 -21.21 -9.54 -6.07
N TRP A 299 -20.67 -8.78 -5.14
CA TRP A 299 -21.12 -7.39 -4.90
C TRP A 299 -20.68 -6.44 -6.02
N TYR A 300 -19.51 -6.65 -6.61
CA TYR A 300 -19.09 -5.92 -7.83
C TYR A 300 -20.02 -6.22 -8.99
N GLU A 301 -20.37 -7.50 -9.23
CA GLU A 301 -21.33 -7.87 -10.27
C GLU A 301 -22.70 -7.21 -10.07
N LYS A 302 -23.20 -7.20 -8.82
CA LYS A 302 -24.47 -6.52 -8.50
C LYS A 302 -24.38 -5.00 -8.69
N ALA A 303 -23.26 -4.38 -8.34
CA ALA A 303 -23.08 -2.95 -8.49
C ALA A 303 -22.93 -2.53 -9.95
N LEU A 304 -22.25 -3.31 -10.76
CA LEU A 304 -21.96 -2.98 -12.16
C LEU A 304 -23.05 -3.40 -13.13
N ARG A 305 -23.73 -4.55 -12.89
CA ARG A 305 -24.66 -5.18 -13.83
C ARG A 305 -26.00 -5.59 -13.20
N GLY A 306 -26.21 -5.32 -11.91
CA GLY A 306 -27.46 -5.62 -11.23
C GLY A 306 -28.52 -4.52 -11.41
N GLN A 307 -29.61 -4.66 -10.66
CA GLN A 307 -30.78 -3.78 -10.73
C GLN A 307 -30.46 -2.29 -10.53
N TYR A 308 -29.43 -1.96 -9.74
CA TYR A 308 -29.05 -0.58 -9.42
C TYR A 308 -27.76 -0.14 -10.13
N SER A 309 -27.38 -0.79 -11.23
CA SER A 309 -26.16 -0.48 -11.96
C SER A 309 -26.09 0.93 -12.52
N GLU A 310 -27.22 1.54 -12.89
CA GLU A 310 -27.28 2.95 -13.31
C GLU A 310 -26.89 3.92 -12.20
N LEU A 311 -27.20 3.58 -10.94
CA LEU A 311 -26.87 4.40 -9.78
C LEU A 311 -25.42 4.18 -9.30
N LEU A 312 -24.95 2.93 -9.36
CA LEU A 312 -23.73 2.49 -8.70
C LEU A 312 -22.54 2.38 -9.65
N GLY A 313 -22.77 1.91 -10.87
CA GLY A 313 -21.71 1.39 -11.73
C GLY A 313 -20.66 2.41 -12.12
N GLU A 314 -21.06 3.56 -12.64
CA GLU A 314 -20.13 4.63 -13.03
C GLU A 314 -19.40 5.22 -11.82
N ASN A 315 -20.11 5.40 -10.70
CA ASN A 315 -19.51 5.91 -9.46
C ASN A 315 -18.45 4.93 -8.91
N LEU A 316 -18.73 3.62 -9.00
CA LEU A 316 -17.78 2.59 -8.56
C LEU A 316 -16.51 2.59 -9.40
N ILE A 317 -16.64 2.59 -10.73
CA ILE A 317 -15.48 2.64 -11.64
C ILE A 317 -14.70 3.94 -11.45
N SER A 318 -15.36 5.09 -11.37
CA SER A 318 -14.72 6.38 -11.13
C SER A 318 -13.91 6.39 -9.83
N THR A 319 -14.53 5.94 -8.73
CA THR A 319 -13.85 5.85 -7.42
C THR A 319 -12.65 4.91 -7.48
N LEU A 320 -12.78 3.77 -8.17
CA LEU A 320 -11.68 2.82 -8.35
C LEU A 320 -10.51 3.45 -9.11
N ILE A 321 -10.78 4.14 -10.22
CA ILE A 321 -9.77 4.84 -11.03
C ILE A 321 -9.08 5.94 -10.23
N GLU A 322 -9.83 6.76 -9.50
CA GLU A 322 -9.28 7.82 -8.65
C GLU A 322 -8.32 7.27 -7.58
N GLU A 323 -8.71 6.21 -6.89
CA GLU A 323 -7.88 5.57 -5.87
C GLU A 323 -6.64 4.90 -6.44
N ILE A 324 -6.74 4.31 -7.63
CA ILE A 324 -5.60 3.77 -8.37
C ILE A 324 -4.62 4.88 -8.72
N ALA A 325 -5.09 6.00 -9.26
CA ALA A 325 -4.24 7.13 -9.61
C ALA A 325 -3.54 7.75 -8.39
N LEU A 326 -4.21 7.76 -7.23
CA LEU A 326 -3.61 8.20 -5.96
C LEU A 326 -2.52 7.24 -5.46
N GLU A 327 -2.73 5.93 -5.59
CA GLU A 327 -1.76 4.93 -5.13
C GLU A 327 -0.60 4.75 -6.10
N PHE A 328 -0.89 4.75 -7.40
CA PHE A 328 0.03 4.47 -8.49
C PHE A 328 0.03 5.64 -9.48
N PRO A 329 0.69 6.75 -9.15
CA PRO A 329 0.77 7.89 -10.05
C PRO A 329 1.45 7.49 -11.36
N SER A 330 0.94 8.00 -12.48
CA SER A 330 1.55 7.81 -13.79
C SER A 330 2.96 8.42 -13.80
N ILE A 331 3.87 7.78 -14.53
CA ILE A 331 5.20 8.32 -14.80
C ILE A 331 5.18 8.81 -16.25
N ASP A 332 4.88 10.08 -16.41
CA ASP A 332 4.72 10.67 -17.76
C ASP A 332 6.07 10.97 -18.42
N ASP A 333 7.11 11.21 -17.63
CA ASP A 333 8.45 11.48 -18.16
C ASP A 333 9.58 11.11 -17.17
N THR A 334 10.64 10.50 -17.68
CA THR A 334 11.85 10.23 -16.90
C THR A 334 12.55 11.55 -16.56
N PRO A 335 12.90 11.81 -15.29
CA PRO A 335 13.61 13.03 -14.90
C PRO A 335 14.88 13.26 -15.68
N GLN A 336 15.17 14.52 -16.03
CA GLN A 336 16.33 14.87 -16.83
C GLN A 336 17.65 14.35 -16.22
N CYS A 337 17.78 14.40 -14.90
CA CYS A 337 18.96 13.89 -14.20
C CYS A 337 19.22 12.36 -14.42
N LEU A 338 18.18 11.57 -14.66
CA LEU A 338 18.32 10.16 -15.03
C LEU A 338 18.63 10.00 -16.52
N LYS A 339 18.01 10.81 -17.40
CA LYS A 339 18.32 10.82 -18.83
C LYS A 339 19.81 11.13 -19.07
N ASP A 340 20.36 12.08 -18.32
CA ASP A 340 21.78 12.50 -18.44
C ASP A 340 22.76 11.40 -18.01
N ARG A 341 22.31 10.38 -17.27
CA ARG A 341 23.14 9.23 -16.85
C ARG A 341 23.27 8.16 -17.93
N HIS A 342 22.48 8.23 -19.01
CA HIS A 342 22.52 7.36 -20.18
C HIS A 342 22.48 5.85 -19.88
N TYR A 343 21.68 5.42 -18.92
CA TYR A 343 21.54 4.01 -18.55
C TYR A 343 21.00 3.12 -19.68
N ASP A 344 20.30 3.71 -20.64
CA ASP A 344 19.84 3.08 -21.89
C ASP A 344 20.98 2.52 -22.75
N ARG A 345 22.20 3.12 -22.65
CA ARG A 345 23.39 2.71 -23.39
C ARG A 345 24.20 1.60 -22.73
N ILE A 346 23.89 1.23 -21.50
CA ILE A 346 24.58 0.18 -20.77
C ILE A 346 23.96 -1.18 -21.12
N SER A 347 24.80 -2.11 -21.62
CA SER A 347 24.35 -3.45 -22.01
C SER A 347 23.81 -4.25 -20.82
N ASP A 348 22.75 -5.04 -21.05
CA ASP A 348 22.20 -5.99 -20.06
C ASP A 348 23.15 -7.17 -19.78
N ASP A 349 24.17 -7.37 -20.61
CA ASP A 349 25.14 -8.45 -20.44
C ASP A 349 26.11 -8.27 -19.27
N VAL A 350 26.07 -7.09 -18.63
CA VAL A 350 26.90 -6.76 -17.47
C VAL A 350 26.72 -7.75 -16.31
N TRP A 351 25.56 -8.39 -16.25
CA TRP A 351 25.18 -9.29 -15.15
C TRP A 351 24.98 -10.75 -15.56
N LYS A 352 25.20 -11.11 -16.81
CA LYS A 352 25.08 -12.51 -17.28
C LYS A 352 26.26 -13.40 -16.95
#